data_b96b75cba5b12d64c73340a802fd910a
#
_entry.id   b96b75cba5b12d64c73340a802fd910a
#
_cell.length_a   1.000
_cell.length_b   1.000
_cell.length_c   1.000
_cell.angle_alpha   90.00
_cell.angle_beta   90.00
_cell.angle_gamma   90.00
#
_symmetry.space_group_name_H-M   'P 1'
#
loop_
_entity.id
_entity.type
_entity.pdbx_description
1 polymer ?
#
loop_
_entity_poly.entity_id
_entity_poly.type
_entity_poly.pdbx_seq_one_letter_code
_entity_poly.pdbx_strand_id
1 'polypeptide(L)'
;MDSVILKILKHINILIFLQCFLFSQGTNYAGPDDPAGDIEAEREGYMNGNRVYLYYRNTTELSDWPKPNVSKWPNNPDGTKMLDGVGLLVGARVHIFDDQDDETIDTLPVTNFEQINAWNTHTLHYLQTSYREEMDTDPTGQIEWGFYPVFGYFNENSEYPALSRLPDSWPTAGWPSSEGNIWQGEWNGRFGRGVTYADLETYFVVNDAHDLEYLGEDDQVKYYPRFSSKKIGDNISIQSGKPWGGLGIRVETRGFQWNNPQARDAIFWEYNISNTSEYDLPEVCFGYWVDNAIGGDGADDEVGYFNDLLDMSYSWDENGIGVAGLLPGIMGFAYLESPGLAYDGIDNDDDGLIDEKRDNPAGLKIGPTEGIDDLNKFLNYYNLEIGDLKEHFEGDEDQDWEDGIDLNGDGIYQPNEDPGNDVGLDGVGPLELNYTGPDEGEGNHEPDYVESKGCEPNFAVTDVTESDMIGLTSFQLFPIFDQHPAPAGSPWFRNDDVMWDLVSEDSLTEYYGTIANLVELFASGPFPLYQGKTERISMAEIHSYDPLEGLNSSSHAAPALYQLKSIVQIIYEKDYRFAQPPKTPTLTASPGDGYVMLSWDDDADKLTRDPFLGNINDFEGYKLFRSTDKYFSDA
;
A
#
# COMPACT_ATOMS: atom_id res chain seq x y z
N MET A 1 40.31 -7.45 39.49
CA MET A 1 39.40 -8.22 38.63
C MET A 1 38.09 -7.47 38.35
N ASP A 2 37.54 -6.82 39.32
CA ASP A 2 36.23 -6.12 39.20
C ASP A 2 36.19 -4.91 38.25
N SER A 3 37.33 -4.18 38.12
CA SER A 3 37.34 -3.01 37.23
C SER A 3 37.43 -3.36 35.73
N VAL A 4 37.94 -4.54 35.42
CA VAL A 4 38.04 -5.04 34.03
C VAL A 4 36.72 -5.64 33.58
N ILE A 5 36.05 -6.35 34.48
CA ILE A 5 34.71 -6.91 34.22
C ILE A 5 33.68 -5.79 34.00
N LEU A 6 33.74 -4.72 34.80
CA LEU A 6 32.83 -3.56 34.65
C LEU A 6 33.07 -2.79 33.34
N LYS A 7 34.35 -2.72 32.85
CA LYS A 7 34.64 -2.14 31.53
C LYS A 7 34.20 -3.03 30.39
N ILE A 8 34.34 -4.35 30.53
CA ILE A 8 33.90 -5.31 29.51
C ILE A 8 32.36 -5.30 29.43
N LEU A 9 31.66 -5.28 30.56
CA LEU A 9 30.19 -5.14 30.58
C LEU A 9 29.69 -3.81 30.01
N LYS A 10 30.42 -2.68 30.24
CA LYS A 10 30.07 -1.41 29.59
C LYS A 10 30.30 -1.45 28.07
N HIS A 11 31.33 -2.13 27.60
CA HIS A 11 31.60 -2.25 26.16
C HIS A 11 30.67 -3.27 25.49
N ILE A 12 30.22 -4.30 26.18
CA ILE A 12 29.19 -5.23 25.70
C ILE A 12 27.84 -4.55 25.64
N ASN A 13 27.44 -3.76 26.64
CA ASN A 13 26.22 -2.97 26.56
C ASN A 13 26.27 -1.87 25.49
N ILE A 14 27.42 -1.26 25.24
CA ILE A 14 27.58 -0.29 24.14
C ILE A 14 27.56 -1.02 22.78
N LEU A 15 28.09 -2.24 22.67
CA LEU A 15 28.01 -3.04 21.44
C LEU A 15 26.58 -3.58 21.19
N ILE A 16 25.86 -3.97 22.23
CA ILE A 16 24.45 -4.37 22.12
C ILE A 16 23.58 -3.15 21.77
N PHE A 17 23.84 -1.98 22.35
CA PHE A 17 23.16 -0.74 21.95
C PHE A 17 23.53 -0.27 20.53
N LEU A 18 24.76 -0.49 20.06
CA LEU A 18 25.13 -0.17 18.67
C LEU A 18 24.55 -1.15 17.64
N GLN A 19 24.18 -2.36 18.02
CA GLN A 19 23.50 -3.30 17.13
C GLN A 19 21.99 -3.02 17.02
N CYS A 20 21.36 -2.43 18.03
CA CYS A 20 19.94 -2.03 17.96
C CYS A 20 19.67 -0.82 17.03
N PHE A 21 20.69 -0.11 16.54
CA PHE A 21 20.54 1.08 15.69
C PHE A 21 20.74 0.82 14.18
N LEU A 22 20.91 -0.43 13.75
CA LEU A 22 21.17 -0.76 12.35
C LEU A 22 19.99 -1.42 11.61
N PHE A 23 18.86 -1.64 12.28
CA PHE A 23 17.71 -2.30 11.67
C PHE A 23 16.50 -1.37 11.65
N SER A 24 16.45 -0.49 10.66
CA SER A 24 15.22 0.11 10.20
C SER A 24 14.52 -0.95 9.38
N GLN A 25 13.26 -1.23 9.68
CA GLN A 25 12.38 -1.85 8.72
C GLN A 25 12.28 -0.91 7.52
N GLY A 26 11.76 -1.35 6.45
CA GLY A 26 11.76 -0.61 5.20
C GLY A 26 12.96 -0.91 4.32
N THR A 27 12.68 -0.99 3.06
CA THR A 27 13.68 -1.27 2.05
C THR A 27 14.57 -0.05 1.81
N ASN A 28 15.78 -0.27 1.28
CA ASN A 28 16.62 0.84 0.88
C ASN A 28 16.02 1.53 -0.36
N TYR A 29 15.95 2.85 -0.34
CA TYR A 29 15.60 3.61 -1.53
C TYR A 29 16.72 3.47 -2.58
N ALA A 30 16.40 2.79 -3.66
CA ALA A 30 17.30 2.58 -4.80
C ALA A 30 16.84 3.36 -6.06
N GLY A 31 15.87 4.24 -5.89
CA GLY A 31 15.29 5.00 -6.99
C GLY A 31 16.20 6.09 -7.54
N PRO A 32 15.77 6.74 -8.64
CA PRO A 32 16.48 7.86 -9.24
C PRO A 32 16.46 9.09 -8.32
N ASP A 33 17.42 9.98 -8.55
CA ASP A 33 17.43 11.31 -7.98
C ASP A 33 16.46 12.20 -8.80
N ASP A 34 15.23 12.32 -8.31
CA ASP A 34 14.17 13.03 -9.03
C ASP A 34 14.35 14.55 -8.96
N PRO A 35 13.91 15.30 -9.99
CA PRO A 35 13.76 16.74 -9.87
C PRO A 35 12.68 17.10 -8.83
N ALA A 36 12.63 18.36 -8.41
CA ALA A 36 11.53 18.89 -7.62
C ALA A 36 10.19 18.63 -8.32
N GLY A 37 9.17 18.28 -7.56
CA GLY A 37 7.82 18.22 -8.06
C GLY A 37 7.35 19.59 -8.58
N ASP A 38 6.47 19.60 -9.56
CA ASP A 38 6.05 20.80 -10.29
C ASP A 38 4.55 20.75 -10.57
N ILE A 39 3.84 21.84 -10.24
CA ILE A 39 2.40 21.94 -10.49
C ILE A 39 2.08 21.86 -11.99
N GLU A 40 2.98 22.27 -12.88
CA GLU A 40 2.81 22.14 -14.34
C GLU A 40 2.82 20.67 -14.79
N ALA A 41 3.37 19.77 -13.98
CA ALA A 41 3.35 18.33 -14.22
C ALA A 41 2.01 17.67 -13.82
N GLU A 42 1.07 18.41 -13.24
CA GLU A 42 -0.23 17.87 -12.85
C GLU A 42 -1.02 17.35 -14.05
N ARG A 43 -1.59 16.17 -13.88
CA ARG A 43 -2.45 15.50 -14.86
C ARG A 43 -3.64 14.86 -14.15
N GLU A 44 -4.74 14.77 -14.88
CA GLU A 44 -5.99 14.18 -14.40
C GLU A 44 -6.19 12.80 -15.02
N GLY A 45 -6.47 11.79 -14.20
CA GLY A 45 -6.67 10.41 -14.62
C GLY A 45 -8.02 9.85 -14.18
N TYR A 46 -8.33 8.68 -14.71
CA TYR A 46 -9.58 7.96 -14.39
C TYR A 46 -9.29 6.49 -14.19
N MET A 47 -9.70 5.97 -13.06
CA MET A 47 -9.82 4.53 -12.83
C MET A 47 -11.23 4.09 -13.26
N ASN A 48 -11.32 3.36 -14.37
CA ASN A 48 -12.59 2.92 -14.97
C ASN A 48 -12.50 1.52 -15.58
N GLY A 49 -11.57 0.73 -15.09
CA GLY A 49 -11.28 -0.63 -15.56
C GLY A 49 -12.30 -1.67 -15.13
N ASN A 50 -13.11 -1.39 -14.10
CA ASN A 50 -14.08 -2.30 -13.53
C ASN A 50 -15.40 -1.57 -13.17
N ARG A 51 -16.11 -2.04 -12.13
CA ARG A 51 -17.38 -1.44 -11.68
C ARG A 51 -17.20 -0.19 -10.81
N VAL A 52 -15.99 0.18 -10.43
CA VAL A 52 -15.70 1.43 -9.73
C VAL A 52 -15.21 2.46 -10.76
N TYR A 53 -15.76 3.65 -10.74
CA TYR A 53 -15.25 4.79 -11.48
C TYR A 53 -14.73 5.81 -10.48
N LEU A 54 -13.46 6.18 -10.63
CA LEU A 54 -12.81 7.17 -9.79
C LEU A 54 -11.94 8.10 -10.63
N TYR A 55 -12.17 9.40 -10.49
CA TYR A 55 -11.25 10.44 -10.94
C TYR A 55 -10.09 10.57 -9.94
N TYR A 56 -8.90 10.83 -10.41
CA TYR A 56 -7.75 11.12 -9.56
C TYR A 56 -6.81 12.12 -10.22
N ARG A 57 -5.91 12.69 -9.44
CA ARG A 57 -4.78 13.50 -9.91
C ARG A 57 -3.49 12.78 -9.58
N ASN A 58 -2.49 12.96 -10.43
CA ASN A 58 -1.14 12.44 -10.13
C ASN A 58 -0.41 13.22 -9.02
N THR A 59 -1.17 13.84 -8.13
CA THR A 59 -0.75 14.47 -6.88
C THR A 59 -1.09 13.64 -5.66
N THR A 60 -1.59 12.42 -5.80
CA THR A 60 -2.20 11.54 -4.77
C THR A 60 -3.63 11.89 -4.37
N GLU A 61 -4.23 12.95 -4.87
CA GLU A 61 -5.64 13.30 -4.62
C GLU A 61 -6.56 12.38 -5.43
N LEU A 62 -7.50 11.72 -4.73
CA LEU A 62 -8.54 10.90 -5.34
C LEU A 62 -9.87 11.64 -5.24
N SER A 63 -10.67 11.63 -6.30
CA SER A 63 -11.85 12.47 -6.46
C SER A 63 -11.50 13.97 -6.46
N ASP A 64 -12.44 14.86 -6.59
CA ASP A 64 -12.19 16.32 -6.56
C ASP A 64 -13.53 17.09 -6.59
N TRP A 65 -14.03 17.47 -5.44
CA TRP A 65 -15.13 18.42 -5.38
C TRP A 65 -14.64 19.82 -5.81
N PRO A 66 -15.37 20.64 -6.57
CA PRO A 66 -16.76 20.47 -7.00
C PRO A 66 -16.95 19.88 -8.41
N LYS A 67 -15.98 19.15 -8.94
CA LYS A 67 -16.14 18.56 -10.28
C LYS A 67 -17.30 17.57 -10.31
N PRO A 68 -18.10 17.54 -11.38
CA PRO A 68 -19.16 16.53 -11.53
C PRO A 68 -18.54 15.18 -11.94
N ASN A 69 -19.15 14.09 -11.48
CA ASN A 69 -18.80 12.72 -11.86
C ASN A 69 -17.35 12.33 -11.54
N VAL A 70 -16.88 12.64 -10.35
CA VAL A 70 -15.51 12.34 -9.88
C VAL A 70 -15.38 10.95 -9.27
N SER A 71 -16.45 10.42 -8.71
CA SER A 71 -16.53 9.04 -8.22
C SER A 71 -17.90 8.45 -8.54
N LYS A 72 -17.97 7.15 -8.76
CA LYS A 72 -19.24 6.49 -9.05
C LYS A 72 -19.16 4.98 -8.84
N TRP A 73 -20.13 4.47 -8.09
CA TRP A 73 -20.32 3.04 -7.97
C TRP A 73 -21.82 2.66 -7.96
N PRO A 74 -22.22 1.57 -8.66
CA PRO A 74 -21.45 0.92 -9.72
C PRO A 74 -21.27 1.84 -10.94
N ASN A 75 -20.23 1.62 -11.75
CA ASN A 75 -19.94 2.42 -12.95
C ASN A 75 -20.91 2.09 -14.10
N ASN A 76 -22.17 2.46 -13.91
CA ASN A 76 -23.27 2.30 -14.86
C ASN A 76 -24.34 3.38 -14.60
N PRO A 77 -25.46 3.44 -15.36
CA PRO A 77 -26.48 4.46 -15.17
C PRO A 77 -27.18 4.47 -13.80
N ASP A 78 -27.17 3.35 -13.09
CA ASP A 78 -27.82 3.20 -11.78
C ASP A 78 -26.86 3.52 -10.61
N GLY A 79 -25.60 3.83 -10.89
CA GLY A 79 -24.62 4.15 -9.87
C GLY A 79 -24.74 5.58 -9.35
N THR A 80 -24.35 5.75 -8.10
CA THR A 80 -24.34 7.02 -7.38
C THR A 80 -22.92 7.52 -7.13
N LYS A 81 -22.77 8.79 -6.82
CA LYS A 81 -21.53 9.36 -6.30
C LYS A 81 -21.20 8.73 -4.95
N MET A 82 -19.91 8.56 -4.65
CA MET A 82 -19.45 7.92 -3.41
C MET A 82 -18.50 8.83 -2.62
N LEU A 83 -17.70 9.66 -3.30
CA LEU A 83 -16.64 10.50 -2.71
C LEU A 83 -16.69 11.93 -3.23
N ASP A 84 -16.36 12.87 -2.37
CA ASP A 84 -15.98 14.23 -2.74
C ASP A 84 -14.46 14.37 -2.86
N GLY A 85 -13.68 13.82 -1.97
CA GLY A 85 -12.23 13.83 -2.08
C GLY A 85 -11.52 12.90 -1.11
N VAL A 86 -10.32 12.46 -1.51
CA VAL A 86 -9.40 11.75 -0.63
C VAL A 86 -8.01 12.34 -0.79
N GLY A 87 -7.36 12.67 0.32
CA GLY A 87 -5.96 13.07 0.38
C GLY A 87 -5.11 12.04 1.10
N LEU A 88 -4.01 11.62 0.47
CA LEU A 88 -2.94 10.93 1.19
C LEU A 88 -2.31 11.92 2.17
N LEU A 89 -2.09 11.46 3.40
CA LEU A 89 -1.44 12.23 4.45
C LEU A 89 -0.11 11.58 4.83
N VAL A 90 0.93 12.41 4.94
CA VAL A 90 2.19 12.04 5.58
C VAL A 90 2.48 13.07 6.66
N GLY A 91 2.24 12.69 7.90
CA GLY A 91 2.56 13.51 9.07
C GLY A 91 3.93 13.15 9.63
N ALA A 92 4.67 14.12 10.15
CA ALA A 92 5.93 13.86 10.84
C ALA A 92 6.17 14.81 11.99
N ARG A 93 6.75 14.26 13.08
CA ARG A 93 7.38 15.04 14.14
C ARG A 93 8.85 15.22 13.84
N VAL A 94 9.27 16.45 13.61
CA VAL A 94 10.65 16.80 13.29
C VAL A 94 11.34 17.42 14.48
N HIS A 95 12.55 16.97 14.78
CA HIS A 95 13.39 17.51 15.82
C HIS A 95 14.45 18.43 15.23
N ILE A 96 14.53 19.65 15.74
CA ILE A 96 15.47 20.68 15.27
C ILE A 96 16.36 21.12 16.42
N PHE A 97 17.53 21.61 16.10
CA PHE A 97 18.55 22.06 17.04
C PHE A 97 18.94 23.52 16.76
N ASP A 98 18.99 24.34 17.81
CA ASP A 98 19.52 25.69 17.77
C ASP A 98 20.96 25.66 18.26
N ASP A 99 21.91 26.04 17.43
CA ASP A 99 23.34 25.98 17.76
C ASP A 99 23.79 26.99 18.81
N GLN A 100 22.96 28.02 19.10
CA GLN A 100 23.16 29.05 20.13
C GLN A 100 24.47 29.82 20.00
N ASP A 101 25.06 29.91 18.83
CA ASP A 101 26.33 30.59 18.62
C ASP A 101 26.18 32.10 18.36
N ASP A 102 24.97 32.56 18.07
CA ASP A 102 24.67 33.98 17.91
C ASP A 102 23.25 34.38 18.43
N GLU A 103 22.78 35.59 18.10
CA GLU A 103 21.44 36.08 18.49
C GLU A 103 20.32 35.63 17.52
N THR A 104 20.67 34.94 16.42
CA THR A 104 19.72 34.38 15.47
C THR A 104 19.50 32.91 15.78
N ILE A 105 18.27 32.43 15.64
CA ILE A 105 17.96 30.99 15.77
C ILE A 105 18.24 30.32 14.43
N ASP A 106 19.43 29.76 14.31
CA ASP A 106 19.82 28.93 13.18
C ASP A 106 19.48 27.50 13.52
N THR A 107 18.37 27.03 13.03
CA THR A 107 17.92 25.69 13.34
C THR A 107 18.47 24.70 12.32
N LEU A 108 19.18 23.70 12.82
CA LEU A 108 19.71 22.60 12.03
C LEU A 108 18.89 21.34 12.31
N PRO A 109 18.47 20.61 11.27
CA PRO A 109 17.80 19.33 11.47
C PRO A 109 18.67 18.36 12.23
N VAL A 110 18.08 17.60 13.12
CA VAL A 110 18.75 16.47 13.77
C VAL A 110 18.92 15.37 12.73
N THR A 111 20.17 14.95 12.51
CA THR A 111 20.51 14.02 11.44
C THR A 111 20.49 12.55 11.87
N ASN A 112 20.30 12.27 13.14
CA ASN A 112 20.12 10.92 13.65
C ASN A 112 19.40 10.92 15.01
N PHE A 113 18.80 9.80 15.32
CA PHE A 113 18.01 9.62 16.52
C PHE A 113 18.77 9.79 17.84
N GLU A 114 20.07 9.48 17.89
CA GLU A 114 20.88 9.63 19.09
C GLU A 114 21.05 11.11 19.49
N GLN A 115 21.00 12.03 18.54
CA GLN A 115 21.14 13.46 18.78
C GLN A 115 19.94 14.06 19.52
N ILE A 116 18.74 13.49 19.34
CA ILE A 116 17.51 13.96 20.00
C ILE A 116 17.66 13.97 21.53
N ASN A 117 18.26 12.94 22.08
CA ASN A 117 18.47 12.79 23.52
C ASN A 117 19.71 13.54 24.05
N ALA A 118 20.61 13.92 23.17
CA ALA A 118 21.89 14.54 23.55
C ALA A 118 21.85 16.06 23.51
N TRP A 119 20.96 16.65 22.72
CA TRP A 119 20.91 18.07 22.44
C TRP A 119 19.63 18.72 22.97
N ASN A 120 19.66 20.05 23.07
CA ASN A 120 18.46 20.84 23.39
C ASN A 120 17.65 21.02 22.10
N THR A 121 16.79 20.05 21.81
CA THR A 121 15.99 20.03 20.59
C THR A 121 14.65 20.72 20.78
N HIS A 122 14.13 21.29 19.69
CA HIS A 122 12.76 21.78 19.56
C HIS A 122 12.00 20.82 18.65
N THR A 123 10.70 20.67 18.90
CA THR A 123 9.83 19.80 18.12
C THR A 123 8.91 20.61 17.23
N LEU A 124 8.80 20.22 15.98
CA LEU A 124 7.85 20.77 15.01
C LEU A 124 7.05 19.61 14.39
N HIS A 125 5.81 19.90 14.05
CA HIS A 125 4.96 18.95 13.34
C HIS A 125 4.69 19.45 11.93
N TYR A 126 4.66 18.53 10.99
CA TYR A 126 4.34 18.78 9.60
C TYR A 126 3.35 17.75 9.10
N LEU A 127 2.38 18.20 8.31
CA LEU A 127 1.48 17.34 7.57
C LEU A 127 1.58 17.68 6.08
N GLN A 128 1.93 16.71 5.27
CA GLN A 128 2.01 16.82 3.82
C GLN A 128 0.80 16.12 3.19
N THR A 129 0.13 16.80 2.28
CA THR A 129 -0.99 16.27 1.51
C THR A 129 -1.12 17.00 0.18
N SER A 130 -1.87 16.43 -0.75
CA SER A 130 -2.27 17.14 -1.98
C SER A 130 -3.76 17.42 -2.04
N TYR A 131 -4.46 17.32 -0.93
CA TYR A 131 -5.87 17.71 -0.87
C TYR A 131 -6.00 19.22 -1.11
N ARG A 132 -6.66 19.62 -2.18
CA ARG A 132 -6.59 21.00 -2.70
C ARG A 132 -7.31 22.06 -1.90
N GLU A 133 -8.27 21.65 -1.10
CA GLU A 133 -9.04 22.60 -0.33
C GLU A 133 -8.27 23.17 0.83
N GLU A 134 -7.46 24.06 0.81
CA GLU A 134 -6.71 24.64 1.93
C GLU A 134 -5.43 23.90 2.31
N MET A 135 -4.60 23.53 1.32
CA MET A 135 -3.23 23.13 1.58
C MET A 135 -2.52 24.21 2.45
N ASP A 136 -1.62 23.78 3.32
CA ASP A 136 -0.84 24.73 4.11
C ASP A 136 0.06 25.59 3.21
N THR A 137 0.48 26.75 3.69
CA THR A 137 1.30 27.67 2.90
C THR A 137 2.52 28.10 3.68
N ASP A 138 3.55 28.52 2.94
CA ASP A 138 4.67 29.22 3.52
C ASP A 138 4.23 30.51 4.26
N PRO A 139 5.08 31.10 5.11
CA PRO A 139 4.74 32.32 5.85
C PRO A 139 4.36 33.53 4.99
N THR A 140 4.71 33.52 3.70
CA THR A 140 4.32 34.60 2.76
C THR A 140 2.95 34.34 2.13
N GLY A 141 2.41 33.12 2.22
CA GLY A 141 1.18 32.69 1.57
C GLY A 141 1.29 32.57 0.05
N GLN A 142 2.49 32.43 -0.48
CA GLN A 142 2.75 32.35 -1.92
C GLN A 142 3.02 30.93 -2.40
N ILE A 143 3.47 30.06 -1.51
CA ILE A 143 3.83 28.68 -1.82
C ILE A 143 2.91 27.79 -1.01
N GLU A 144 2.16 26.95 -1.68
CA GLU A 144 1.38 25.89 -1.05
C GLU A 144 2.28 24.69 -0.77
N TRP A 145 2.17 24.14 0.43
CA TRP A 145 2.96 22.98 0.85
C TRP A 145 2.16 21.71 0.63
N GLY A 146 2.74 20.78 -0.09
CA GLY A 146 2.09 19.52 -0.40
C GLY A 146 2.91 18.67 -1.36
N PHE A 147 2.28 17.67 -1.90
CA PHE A 147 2.87 16.80 -2.91
C PHE A 147 2.66 17.37 -4.31
N TYR A 148 3.75 17.44 -5.06
CA TYR A 148 3.74 17.85 -6.46
C TYR A 148 4.21 16.71 -7.35
N PRO A 149 3.58 16.51 -8.53
CA PRO A 149 3.97 15.46 -9.45
C PRO A 149 5.32 15.75 -10.08
N VAL A 150 6.03 14.68 -10.41
CA VAL A 150 7.40 14.74 -10.95
C VAL A 150 7.36 14.47 -12.45
N PHE A 151 8.03 15.34 -13.23
CA PHE A 151 8.27 15.10 -14.65
C PHE A 151 9.10 13.81 -14.87
N GLY A 152 8.86 13.14 -16.00
CA GLY A 152 9.57 11.92 -16.37
C GLY A 152 8.76 10.63 -16.19
N TYR A 153 7.64 10.68 -15.50
CA TYR A 153 6.78 9.51 -15.22
C TYR A 153 5.50 9.48 -16.08
N PHE A 154 5.38 10.36 -17.04
CA PHE A 154 4.27 10.43 -18.02
C PHE A 154 4.74 11.07 -19.31
N ASN A 155 3.91 11.05 -20.35
CA ASN A 155 4.17 11.79 -21.58
C ASN A 155 3.76 13.25 -21.42
N GLU A 156 4.72 14.17 -21.52
CA GLU A 156 4.47 15.61 -21.37
C GLU A 156 3.46 16.19 -22.37
N ASN A 157 3.25 15.52 -23.50
CA ASN A 157 2.22 15.90 -24.48
C ASN A 157 0.85 15.28 -24.19
N SER A 158 0.72 14.46 -23.13
CA SER A 158 -0.54 13.87 -22.69
C SER A 158 -1.24 14.76 -21.68
N GLU A 159 -2.57 14.78 -21.73
CA GLU A 159 -3.42 15.37 -20.69
C GLU A 159 -3.64 14.41 -19.52
N TYR A 160 -3.14 13.17 -19.61
CA TYR A 160 -3.33 12.09 -18.65
C TYR A 160 -2.02 11.68 -18.00
N PRO A 161 -2.06 11.21 -16.74
CA PRO A 161 -0.94 10.47 -16.15
C PRO A 161 -0.69 9.17 -16.93
N ALA A 162 0.35 8.44 -16.59
CA ALA A 162 0.62 7.17 -17.23
C ALA A 162 -0.48 6.14 -16.89
N LEU A 163 -1.16 5.65 -17.94
CA LEU A 163 -2.23 4.65 -17.87
C LEU A 163 -1.90 3.47 -18.77
N SER A 164 -2.00 2.24 -18.26
CA SER A 164 -1.63 1.02 -18.99
C SER A 164 -2.38 0.83 -20.31
N ARG A 165 -3.64 1.27 -20.38
CA ARG A 165 -4.49 1.20 -21.57
C ARG A 165 -4.29 2.34 -22.57
N LEU A 166 -3.46 3.34 -22.24
CA LEU A 166 -3.29 4.55 -23.05
C LEU A 166 -1.80 4.78 -23.38
N PRO A 167 -1.25 4.11 -24.42
CA PRO A 167 0.17 4.24 -24.78
C PRO A 167 0.64 5.68 -25.02
N ASP A 168 -0.24 6.57 -25.48
CA ASP A 168 0.06 7.99 -25.67
C ASP A 168 0.30 8.75 -24.35
N SER A 169 -0.02 8.15 -23.21
CA SER A 169 0.29 8.70 -21.86
C SER A 169 1.64 8.23 -21.32
N TRP A 170 2.28 7.25 -21.95
CA TRP A 170 3.52 6.68 -21.46
C TRP A 170 4.69 7.62 -21.71
N PRO A 171 5.70 7.66 -20.83
CA PRO A 171 6.88 8.49 -21.00
C PRO A 171 7.56 8.28 -22.35
N THR A 172 7.85 9.35 -23.08
CA THR A 172 8.41 9.30 -24.44
C THR A 172 9.89 8.95 -24.46
N ALA A 173 10.62 9.31 -23.41
CA ALA A 173 12.05 9.01 -23.24
C ALA A 173 12.32 7.68 -22.55
N GLY A 174 11.27 6.96 -22.18
CA GLY A 174 11.31 5.77 -21.38
C GLY A 174 10.98 6.03 -19.91
N TRP A 175 10.89 4.96 -19.16
CA TRP A 175 10.54 5.01 -17.74
C TRP A 175 11.80 5.14 -16.88
N PRO A 176 11.87 6.09 -15.96
CA PRO A 176 12.83 6.02 -14.87
C PRO A 176 12.53 4.78 -14.04
N SER A 177 13.56 4.02 -13.66
CA SER A 177 13.41 2.85 -12.82
C SER A 177 14.39 2.88 -11.66
N SER A 178 14.05 2.21 -10.57
CA SER A 178 14.94 2.04 -9.41
C SER A 178 16.28 1.37 -9.77
N GLU A 179 16.30 0.58 -10.83
CA GLU A 179 17.52 -0.06 -11.31
C GLU A 179 18.35 0.80 -12.28
N GLY A 180 17.96 2.06 -12.48
CA GLY A 180 18.61 2.95 -13.45
C GLY A 180 18.36 2.59 -14.91
N ASN A 181 17.48 1.65 -15.19
CA ASN A 181 17.09 1.27 -16.55
C ASN A 181 16.04 2.25 -17.10
N ILE A 182 16.13 2.55 -18.39
CA ILE A 182 15.16 3.39 -19.09
C ILE A 182 14.45 2.52 -20.12
N TRP A 183 13.13 2.40 -19.99
CA TRP A 183 12.28 1.64 -20.90
C TRP A 183 11.55 2.57 -21.85
N GLN A 184 11.52 2.22 -23.12
CA GLN A 184 10.91 3.04 -24.16
C GLN A 184 9.83 2.25 -24.90
N GLY A 185 8.61 2.83 -24.95
CA GLY A 185 7.50 2.26 -25.71
C GLY A 185 6.90 0.97 -25.15
N GLU A 186 7.22 0.66 -23.89
CA GLU A 186 6.67 -0.49 -23.16
C GLU A 186 6.13 0.00 -21.82
N TRP A 187 5.16 -0.72 -21.27
CA TRP A 187 4.62 -0.41 -19.95
C TRP A 187 5.62 -0.78 -18.84
N ASN A 188 5.80 0.08 -17.86
CA ASN A 188 6.54 -0.23 -16.63
C ASN A 188 5.53 -0.79 -15.61
N GLY A 189 5.21 -2.07 -15.74
CA GLY A 189 4.26 -2.74 -14.87
C GLY A 189 4.82 -3.09 -13.50
N ARG A 190 3.92 -3.40 -12.57
CA ARG A 190 4.28 -3.84 -11.21
C ARG A 190 5.17 -5.09 -11.25
N PHE A 191 4.91 -5.98 -12.20
CA PHE A 191 5.59 -7.28 -12.38
C PHE A 191 6.62 -7.26 -13.51
N GLY A 192 7.13 -6.10 -13.85
CA GLY A 192 8.23 -5.97 -14.76
C GLY A 192 7.94 -5.24 -16.07
N ARG A 193 8.96 -5.20 -16.90
CA ARG A 193 8.97 -4.48 -18.15
C ARG A 193 8.01 -5.12 -19.16
N GLY A 194 7.12 -4.30 -19.72
CA GLY A 194 6.16 -4.72 -20.73
C GLY A 194 4.97 -5.51 -20.17
N VAL A 195 4.93 -5.77 -18.87
CA VAL A 195 3.86 -6.53 -18.23
C VAL A 195 2.76 -5.59 -17.74
N THR A 196 1.54 -5.82 -18.21
CA THR A 196 0.31 -5.23 -17.67
C THR A 196 -0.48 -6.36 -17.03
N TYR A 197 -0.54 -6.39 -15.71
CA TYR A 197 -1.18 -7.48 -14.99
C TYR A 197 -2.65 -7.21 -14.71
N ALA A 198 -2.98 -5.98 -14.33
CA ALA A 198 -4.36 -5.57 -14.13
C ALA A 198 -5.07 -5.18 -15.44
N ASP A 199 -6.39 -5.17 -15.42
CA ASP A 199 -7.19 -4.63 -16.52
C ASP A 199 -6.93 -3.15 -16.77
N LEU A 200 -6.64 -2.39 -15.71
CA LEU A 200 -6.19 -1.01 -15.77
C LEU A 200 -5.18 -0.76 -14.66
N GLU A 201 -4.04 -0.20 -15.03
CA GLU A 201 -3.01 0.27 -14.11
C GLU A 201 -2.73 1.75 -14.33
N THR A 202 -2.38 2.45 -13.26
CA THR A 202 -1.80 3.80 -13.32
C THR A 202 -0.49 3.85 -12.55
N TYR A 203 0.35 4.81 -12.91
CA TYR A 203 1.63 5.04 -12.28
C TYR A 203 2.00 6.51 -12.29
N PHE A 204 2.45 7.03 -11.16
CA PHE A 204 2.97 8.38 -11.04
C PHE A 204 3.86 8.52 -9.80
N VAL A 205 4.64 9.57 -9.77
CA VAL A 205 5.51 9.90 -8.65
C VAL A 205 5.28 11.35 -8.24
N VAL A 206 5.27 11.58 -6.94
CA VAL A 206 5.23 12.92 -6.34
C VAL A 206 6.35 13.08 -5.33
N ASN A 207 6.74 14.31 -5.06
CA ASN A 207 7.52 14.66 -3.89
C ASN A 207 7.05 15.98 -3.28
N ASP A 208 7.49 16.25 -2.07
CA ASP A 208 7.17 17.48 -1.35
C ASP A 208 8.25 18.56 -1.45
N ALA A 209 9.13 18.43 -2.44
CA ALA A 209 10.05 19.48 -2.84
C ALA A 209 9.29 20.55 -3.65
N HIS A 210 9.73 21.80 -3.52
CA HIS A 210 9.08 22.87 -4.23
C HIS A 210 9.52 22.98 -5.67
N ASP A 211 8.55 23.47 -6.37
CA ASP A 211 8.48 23.92 -7.72
C ASP A 211 9.78 24.56 -8.24
N LEU A 212 10.15 24.23 -9.48
CA LEU A 212 11.34 24.69 -10.19
C LEU A 212 11.48 26.21 -10.24
N GLU A 213 10.39 26.97 -10.16
CA GLU A 213 10.46 28.44 -10.17
C GLU A 213 11.22 29.03 -8.99
N TYR A 214 11.42 28.26 -7.90
CA TYR A 214 12.20 28.62 -6.73
C TYR A 214 13.61 28.04 -6.72
N LEU A 215 13.97 27.24 -7.73
CA LEU A 215 15.30 26.65 -7.92
C LEU A 215 16.04 27.41 -9.02
N GLY A 216 17.32 27.71 -8.80
CA GLY A 216 18.21 28.18 -9.87
C GLY A 216 18.66 27.00 -10.73
N GLU A 217 19.10 27.30 -11.99
CA GLU A 217 19.50 26.29 -12.98
C GLU A 217 20.57 25.28 -12.50
N ASP A 218 21.37 25.64 -11.49
CA ASP A 218 22.47 24.82 -10.94
C ASP A 218 22.18 24.29 -9.52
N ASP A 219 20.97 24.49 -8.99
CA ASP A 219 20.64 24.09 -7.63
C ASP A 219 20.23 22.61 -7.57
N GLN A 220 20.82 21.89 -6.63
CA GLN A 220 20.35 20.57 -6.27
C GLN A 220 19.14 20.66 -5.35
N VAL A 221 18.17 19.78 -5.54
CA VAL A 221 17.05 19.65 -4.61
C VAL A 221 17.58 19.25 -3.23
N LYS A 222 17.27 20.05 -2.24
CA LYS A 222 17.59 19.77 -0.84
C LYS A 222 16.34 19.93 0.00
N TYR A 223 16.08 18.96 0.83
CA TYR A 223 14.93 18.92 1.68
C TYR A 223 15.32 19.39 3.08
N TYR A 224 14.65 20.43 3.56
CA TYR A 224 14.81 20.94 4.92
C TYR A 224 13.47 20.98 5.63
N PRO A 225 13.41 20.63 6.93
CA PRO A 225 12.25 20.92 7.73
C PRO A 225 11.98 22.42 7.67
N ARG A 226 10.77 22.79 7.38
CA ARG A 226 10.38 24.20 7.31
C ARG A 226 10.01 24.70 8.68
N PHE A 227 10.42 25.91 8.95
CA PHE A 227 9.98 26.60 10.14
C PHE A 227 8.70 27.34 9.81
N SER A 228 7.57 26.89 10.36
CA SER A 228 6.39 27.72 10.31
C SER A 228 6.65 28.98 11.15
N SER A 229 6.27 30.16 10.66
CA SER A 229 6.34 31.44 11.38
C SER A 229 5.65 31.44 12.76
N LYS A 230 4.89 30.38 13.04
CA LYS A 230 4.17 30.24 14.31
C LYS A 230 5.05 29.86 15.50
N LYS A 231 6.29 29.38 15.27
CA LYS A 231 7.08 28.78 16.36
C LYS A 231 8.49 29.33 16.55
N ILE A 232 9.18 29.73 15.50
CA ILE A 232 10.59 30.16 15.58
C ILE A 232 10.80 31.38 14.68
N GLY A 233 10.81 32.57 15.27
CA GLY A 233 11.27 33.86 14.69
C GLY A 233 10.71 34.25 13.32
N ASP A 234 10.26 35.46 13.18
CA ASP A 234 9.56 36.01 12.02
C ASP A 234 10.40 36.22 10.75
N ASN A 235 11.58 35.61 10.62
CA ASN A 235 12.56 35.98 9.60
C ASN A 235 12.94 34.85 8.62
N ILE A 236 12.05 33.94 8.34
CA ILE A 236 12.28 32.98 7.26
C ILE A 236 12.10 33.73 5.94
N SER A 237 13.21 34.03 5.28
CA SER A 237 13.19 34.56 3.93
C SER A 237 13.42 33.41 2.95
N ILE A 238 12.48 33.20 2.04
CA ILE A 238 12.71 32.38 0.86
C ILE A 238 13.86 33.00 0.10
N GLN A 239 14.95 32.26 -0.05
CA GLN A 239 16.09 32.68 -0.85
C GLN A 239 15.94 32.04 -2.21
N SER A 240 15.88 32.88 -3.25
CA SER A 240 15.96 32.42 -4.64
C SER A 240 17.18 31.50 -4.80
N GLY A 241 17.00 30.34 -5.40
CA GLY A 241 18.05 29.36 -5.59
C GLY A 241 18.30 28.43 -4.38
N LYS A 242 17.48 28.48 -3.34
CA LYS A 242 17.49 27.48 -2.27
C LYS A 242 16.14 26.78 -2.22
N PRO A 243 16.10 25.46 -2.45
CA PRO A 243 14.85 24.73 -2.42
C PRO A 243 14.25 24.77 -1.02
N TRP A 244 12.97 25.08 -0.98
CA TRP A 244 12.12 24.83 0.14
C TRP A 244 11.58 23.41 0.02
N GLY A 245 12.37 22.44 0.30
CA GLY A 245 11.89 21.09 0.42
C GLY A 245 10.93 20.97 1.60
N GLY A 246 9.97 20.07 1.52
CA GLY A 246 9.15 19.68 2.65
C GLY A 246 9.93 18.84 3.66
N LEU A 247 9.35 17.71 4.00
CA LEU A 247 10.00 16.69 4.83
C LEU A 247 11.08 15.91 4.08
N GLY A 248 11.10 15.99 2.75
CA GLY A 248 11.94 15.17 1.90
C GLY A 248 11.29 13.83 1.58
N ILE A 249 9.98 13.84 1.47
CA ILE A 249 9.19 12.66 1.16
C ILE A 249 8.98 12.56 -0.35
N ARG A 250 9.25 11.37 -0.89
CA ARG A 250 8.89 10.93 -2.23
C ARG A 250 7.83 9.85 -2.13
N VAL A 251 6.78 9.95 -2.92
CA VAL A 251 5.74 8.93 -3.01
C VAL A 251 5.65 8.40 -4.42
N GLU A 252 5.92 7.12 -4.58
CA GLU A 252 5.66 6.39 -5.81
C GLU A 252 4.32 5.68 -5.69
N THR A 253 3.41 5.97 -6.61
CA THR A 253 2.03 5.50 -6.54
C THR A 253 1.69 4.59 -7.70
N ARG A 254 1.04 3.48 -7.40
CA ARG A 254 0.40 2.59 -8.37
C ARG A 254 -1.07 2.37 -8.00
N GLY A 255 -1.93 2.40 -9.02
CA GLY A 255 -3.33 2.05 -8.86
C GLY A 255 -3.71 0.90 -9.79
N PHE A 256 -4.52 -0.05 -9.29
CA PHE A 256 -4.90 -1.24 -10.04
C PHE A 256 -6.40 -1.49 -10.00
N GLN A 257 -6.93 -1.96 -11.11
CA GLN A 257 -8.30 -2.44 -11.21
C GLN A 257 -8.39 -3.71 -12.05
N TRP A 258 -9.10 -4.71 -11.53
CA TRP A 258 -9.47 -5.93 -12.25
C TRP A 258 -10.97 -6.05 -12.43
N ASN A 259 -11.41 -6.51 -13.59
CA ASN A 259 -12.81 -6.83 -13.84
C ASN A 259 -13.16 -8.31 -13.48
N ASN A 260 -12.27 -8.98 -12.77
CA ASN A 260 -12.53 -10.27 -12.18
C ASN A 260 -13.66 -10.16 -11.15
N PRO A 261 -14.63 -11.10 -11.09
CA PRO A 261 -15.70 -11.06 -10.09
C PRO A 261 -15.26 -10.90 -8.63
N GLN A 262 -14.05 -11.32 -8.28
CA GLN A 262 -13.50 -11.21 -6.93
C GLN A 262 -12.99 -9.81 -6.60
N ALA A 263 -12.61 -8.99 -7.59
CA ALA A 263 -12.03 -7.67 -7.39
C ALA A 263 -12.73 -6.54 -8.17
N ARG A 264 -13.79 -6.83 -8.92
CA ARG A 264 -14.44 -5.83 -9.80
C ARG A 264 -15.11 -4.66 -9.06
N ASP A 265 -15.28 -4.77 -7.77
CA ASP A 265 -15.87 -3.76 -6.90
C ASP A 265 -14.81 -3.12 -5.99
N ALA A 266 -13.52 -3.24 -6.37
CA ALA A 266 -12.38 -2.70 -5.65
C ALA A 266 -11.42 -1.92 -6.57
N ILE A 267 -10.72 -0.94 -5.99
CA ILE A 267 -9.50 -0.32 -6.54
C ILE A 267 -8.40 -0.53 -5.51
N PHE A 268 -7.23 -0.98 -5.95
CA PHE A 268 -6.05 -1.11 -5.10
C PHE A 268 -5.12 0.07 -5.34
N TRP A 269 -4.59 0.63 -4.26
CA TRP A 269 -3.61 1.70 -4.27
C TRP A 269 -2.39 1.29 -3.45
N GLU A 270 -1.22 1.24 -4.09
CA GLU A 270 0.07 1.05 -3.44
C GLU A 270 0.83 2.39 -3.42
N TYR A 271 1.39 2.72 -2.28
CA TYR A 271 2.24 3.89 -2.08
C TYR A 271 3.57 3.43 -1.48
N ASN A 272 4.66 3.58 -2.24
CA ASN A 272 5.99 3.45 -1.71
C ASN A 272 6.46 4.85 -1.28
N ILE A 273 6.63 5.04 0.01
CA ILE A 273 6.92 6.34 0.63
C ILE A 273 8.34 6.34 1.13
N SER A 274 9.19 7.17 0.51
CA SER A 274 10.63 7.19 0.74
C SER A 274 11.06 8.49 1.41
N ASN A 275 11.95 8.39 2.39
CA ASN A 275 12.67 9.53 2.92
C ASN A 275 13.93 9.78 2.07
N THR A 276 13.86 10.76 1.19
CA THR A 276 14.97 11.19 0.33
C THR A 276 15.75 12.39 0.88
N SER A 277 15.45 12.80 2.12
CA SER A 277 16.13 13.88 2.82
C SER A 277 17.51 13.48 3.34
N GLU A 278 18.25 14.45 3.91
CA GLU A 278 19.55 14.24 4.55
C GLU A 278 19.44 13.96 6.06
N TYR A 279 18.24 13.67 6.60
CA TYR A 279 18.01 13.45 8.03
C TYR A 279 16.98 12.37 8.31
N ASP A 280 17.02 11.80 9.50
CA ASP A 280 16.07 10.81 9.95
C ASP A 280 14.74 11.44 10.37
N LEU A 281 13.64 10.76 10.07
CA LEU A 281 12.31 11.05 10.56
C LEU A 281 11.93 9.99 11.61
N PRO A 282 12.09 10.28 12.90
CA PRO A 282 11.89 9.25 13.94
C PRO A 282 10.43 8.91 14.22
N GLU A 283 9.51 9.79 13.86
CA GLU A 283 8.08 9.63 14.09
C GLU A 283 7.31 10.13 12.87
N VAL A 284 6.76 9.20 12.10
CA VAL A 284 5.98 9.46 10.88
C VAL A 284 4.66 8.72 10.97
N CYS A 285 3.59 9.33 10.47
CA CYS A 285 2.30 8.69 10.30
C CYS A 285 1.87 8.75 8.84
N PHE A 286 1.35 7.65 8.30
CA PHE A 286 0.72 7.61 6.99
C PHE A 286 -0.78 7.42 7.13
N GLY A 287 -1.57 8.12 6.34
CA GLY A 287 -3.01 7.98 6.44
C GLY A 287 -3.79 8.61 5.29
N TYR A 288 -5.10 8.63 5.47
CA TYR A 288 -6.04 9.25 4.55
C TYR A 288 -6.95 10.23 5.27
N TRP A 289 -7.21 11.34 4.57
CA TRP A 289 -8.37 12.19 4.78
C TRP A 289 -9.41 11.83 3.73
N VAL A 290 -10.59 11.42 4.14
CA VAL A 290 -11.68 11.01 3.25
C VAL A 290 -12.88 11.93 3.47
N ASP A 291 -13.24 12.67 2.43
CA ASP A 291 -14.45 13.48 2.36
C ASP A 291 -15.52 12.67 1.63
N ASN A 292 -16.49 12.19 2.39
CA ASN A 292 -17.55 11.33 1.89
C ASN A 292 -18.55 12.09 1.03
N ALA A 293 -19.26 11.39 0.14
CA ALA A 293 -20.40 11.92 -0.63
C ALA A 293 -21.33 10.79 -1.07
N ILE A 294 -21.67 9.93 -0.12
CA ILE A 294 -22.45 8.72 -0.40
C ILE A 294 -23.85 9.07 -0.90
N GLY A 295 -24.18 8.58 -2.10
CA GLY A 295 -25.48 8.89 -2.74
C GLY A 295 -25.46 10.16 -3.58
N GLY A 296 -24.61 11.14 -3.27
CA GLY A 296 -24.38 12.37 -4.03
C GLY A 296 -25.58 13.33 -4.08
N ASP A 297 -26.51 13.25 -3.16
CA ASP A 297 -27.69 14.13 -3.10
C ASP A 297 -27.46 15.42 -2.30
N GLY A 298 -26.27 15.57 -1.70
CA GLY A 298 -25.89 16.74 -0.94
C GLY A 298 -26.64 16.89 0.37
N ALA A 299 -27.26 15.82 0.83
CA ALA A 299 -27.85 15.77 2.16
C ALA A 299 -26.78 15.41 3.18
N ASP A 300 -26.86 16.00 4.36
CA ASP A 300 -26.01 15.69 5.50
C ASP A 300 -26.56 14.44 6.20
N ASP A 301 -26.56 13.28 5.54
CA ASP A 301 -27.13 12.02 6.04
C ASP A 301 -26.16 10.83 5.97
N GLU A 302 -24.89 11.12 5.89
CA GLU A 302 -23.84 10.13 5.90
C GLU A 302 -23.58 9.60 7.30
N VAL A 303 -23.24 8.33 7.36
CA VAL A 303 -22.83 7.62 8.58
C VAL A 303 -21.55 6.87 8.29
N GLY A 304 -20.59 6.99 9.19
CA GLY A 304 -19.30 6.30 9.11
C GLY A 304 -19.09 5.36 10.29
N TYR A 305 -18.37 4.28 10.06
CA TYR A 305 -17.97 3.32 11.06
C TYR A 305 -16.58 2.77 10.76
N PHE A 306 -15.83 2.50 11.81
CA PHE A 306 -14.55 1.81 11.75
C PHE A 306 -14.67 0.42 12.37
N ASN A 307 -14.18 -0.59 11.66
CA ASN A 307 -14.09 -1.96 12.14
C ASN A 307 -12.61 -2.27 12.40
N ASP A 308 -12.23 -2.30 13.68
CA ASP A 308 -10.86 -2.52 14.15
C ASP A 308 -10.32 -3.93 13.83
N LEU A 309 -11.19 -4.94 13.82
CA LEU A 309 -10.80 -6.31 13.47
C LEU A 309 -10.45 -6.51 11.99
N LEU A 310 -10.87 -5.59 11.13
CA LEU A 310 -10.67 -5.67 9.69
C LEU A 310 -9.79 -4.53 9.17
N ASP A 311 -9.29 -3.68 10.04
CA ASP A 311 -8.58 -2.46 9.64
C ASP A 311 -9.27 -1.73 8.48
N MET A 312 -10.55 -1.42 8.68
CA MET A 312 -11.39 -0.89 7.62
C MET A 312 -12.35 0.18 8.12
N SER A 313 -12.31 1.36 7.48
CA SER A 313 -13.38 2.35 7.60
C SER A 313 -14.43 2.12 6.52
N TYR A 314 -15.68 2.46 6.78
CA TYR A 314 -16.72 2.46 5.76
C TYR A 314 -17.87 3.39 6.09
N SER A 315 -18.49 3.90 5.02
CA SER A 315 -19.60 4.85 5.10
C SER A 315 -20.77 4.45 4.25
N TRP A 316 -21.95 4.87 4.67
CA TRP A 316 -23.22 4.66 3.97
C TRP A 316 -24.15 5.84 4.16
N ASP A 317 -25.15 5.95 3.30
CA ASP A 317 -26.28 6.85 3.42
C ASP A 317 -27.30 6.27 4.42
N GLU A 318 -27.62 7.00 5.51
CA GLU A 318 -28.45 6.49 6.61
C GLU A 318 -29.86 6.11 6.15
N ASN A 319 -30.41 6.89 5.22
CA ASN A 319 -31.77 6.68 4.71
C ASN A 319 -31.82 5.77 3.45
N GLY A 320 -30.67 5.51 2.81
CA GLY A 320 -30.54 4.66 1.62
C GLY A 320 -31.14 5.24 0.36
N ILE A 321 -31.26 6.57 0.23
CA ILE A 321 -31.89 7.26 -0.89
C ILE A 321 -30.94 8.32 -1.44
N GLY A 322 -30.18 7.98 -2.42
CA GLY A 322 -29.30 8.92 -3.12
C GLY A 322 -30.00 9.72 -4.21
N VAL A 323 -29.21 10.45 -5.00
CA VAL A 323 -29.66 11.27 -6.13
C VAL A 323 -30.64 10.53 -7.03
N ALA A 324 -31.73 11.21 -7.39
CA ALA A 324 -32.83 10.68 -8.23
C ALA A 324 -33.53 9.45 -7.63
N GLY A 325 -33.42 9.19 -6.34
CA GLY A 325 -34.01 8.04 -5.66
C GLY A 325 -33.29 6.71 -5.98
N LEU A 326 -32.05 6.77 -6.43
CA LEU A 326 -31.21 5.59 -6.61
C LEU A 326 -30.76 5.07 -5.25
N LEU A 327 -30.54 3.76 -5.16
CA LEU A 327 -29.99 3.14 -3.97
C LEU A 327 -28.47 3.33 -3.97
N PRO A 328 -27.89 4.11 -3.05
CA PRO A 328 -26.46 4.17 -2.88
C PRO A 328 -25.95 2.85 -2.29
N GLY A 329 -24.70 2.52 -2.61
CA GLY A 329 -24.01 1.43 -1.95
C GLY A 329 -23.33 1.89 -0.67
N ILE A 330 -22.43 1.02 -0.19
CA ILE A 330 -21.47 1.31 0.85
C ILE A 330 -20.12 1.49 0.19
N MET A 331 -19.32 2.38 0.71
CA MET A 331 -17.93 2.54 0.37
C MET A 331 -17.09 2.27 1.61
N GLY A 332 -15.99 1.54 1.44
CA GLY A 332 -15.00 1.33 2.49
C GLY A 332 -13.58 1.55 1.98
N PHE A 333 -12.71 1.96 2.89
CA PHE A 333 -11.27 1.94 2.72
C PHE A 333 -10.69 0.87 3.62
N ALA A 334 -10.13 -0.17 3.00
CA ALA A 334 -9.50 -1.28 3.68
C ALA A 334 -7.98 -1.10 3.65
N TYR A 335 -7.37 -1.16 4.80
CA TYR A 335 -5.93 -1.31 4.91
C TYR A 335 -5.54 -2.71 4.46
N LEU A 336 -4.53 -2.80 3.61
CA LEU A 336 -4.00 -4.07 3.10
C LEU A 336 -2.58 -4.32 3.58
N GLU A 337 -1.81 -3.25 3.74
CA GLU A 337 -0.44 -3.27 4.25
C GLU A 337 -0.16 -1.94 4.94
N SER A 338 0.47 -2.00 6.09
CA SER A 338 0.99 -0.86 6.83
C SER A 338 2.51 -1.00 7.03
N PRO A 339 3.19 0.07 7.44
CA PRO A 339 4.53 -0.07 7.98
C PRO A 339 4.56 -1.04 9.15
N GLY A 340 5.69 -1.70 9.36
CA GLY A 340 5.88 -2.62 10.47
C GLY A 340 6.98 -2.18 11.43
N LEU A 341 7.03 -2.75 12.63
CA LEU A 341 8.00 -2.45 13.68
C LEU A 341 8.76 -3.70 14.14
N ALA A 342 9.64 -4.22 13.29
CA ALA A 342 10.39 -5.45 13.54
C ALA A 342 11.51 -5.35 14.59
N TYR A 343 11.36 -4.58 15.68
CA TYR A 343 12.42 -4.41 16.70
C TYR A 343 11.98 -3.76 18.01
N ASP A 344 10.72 -3.74 18.31
CA ASP A 344 10.21 -3.20 19.58
C ASP A 344 9.90 -4.28 20.62
N GLY A 345 9.92 -5.56 20.23
CA GLY A 345 9.67 -6.72 21.07
C GLY A 345 8.20 -6.96 21.34
N ILE A 346 7.32 -6.45 20.48
CA ILE A 346 5.88 -6.57 20.55
C ILE A 346 5.42 -7.33 19.30
N ASP A 347 4.41 -8.13 19.40
CA ASP A 347 3.63 -8.71 18.31
C ASP A 347 2.56 -7.67 17.96
N ASN A 348 2.78 -6.84 16.93
CA ASN A 348 2.00 -5.64 16.65
C ASN A 348 0.70 -5.93 15.89
N ASP A 349 0.61 -7.04 15.18
CA ASP A 349 -0.58 -7.46 14.42
C ASP A 349 -1.31 -8.68 15.01
N ASP A 350 -0.86 -9.13 16.20
CA ASP A 350 -1.46 -10.22 16.97
C ASP A 350 -1.47 -11.57 16.23
N ASP A 351 -0.50 -11.81 15.35
CA ASP A 351 -0.39 -13.04 14.56
C ASP A 351 0.35 -14.18 15.28
N GLY A 352 1.08 -13.87 16.37
CA GLY A 352 1.80 -14.82 17.21
C GLY A 352 3.29 -14.91 16.92
N LEU A 353 3.80 -14.08 16.03
CA LEU A 353 5.22 -13.83 15.80
C LEU A 353 5.61 -12.52 16.53
N ILE A 354 6.87 -12.22 16.65
CA ILE A 354 7.37 -10.99 17.30
C ILE A 354 8.54 -10.45 16.50
N ASP A 355 8.49 -9.18 16.12
CA ASP A 355 9.54 -8.51 15.37
C ASP A 355 9.86 -9.23 14.03
N GLU A 356 8.90 -9.88 13.41
CA GLU A 356 9.08 -10.50 12.10
C GLU A 356 9.35 -9.43 11.05
N LYS A 357 10.08 -9.83 10.03
CA LYS A 357 10.58 -8.88 9.07
C LYS A 357 10.76 -9.50 7.70
N ARG A 358 10.12 -8.91 6.73
CA ARG A 358 10.42 -9.16 5.31
C ARG A 358 11.89 -8.90 4.98
N ASP A 359 12.34 -9.39 3.83
CA ASP A 359 13.69 -9.20 3.35
C ASP A 359 14.74 -9.91 4.25
N ASN A 360 14.39 -11.11 4.70
CA ASN A 360 15.26 -12.01 5.42
C ASN A 360 15.95 -13.00 4.48
N PRO A 361 17.24 -13.31 4.69
CA PRO A 361 17.85 -14.42 3.97
C PRO A 361 17.26 -15.74 4.48
N ALA A 362 17.03 -16.69 3.58
CA ALA A 362 16.73 -18.06 3.98
C ALA A 362 17.84 -18.59 4.87
N GLY A 363 17.48 -18.94 6.09
CA GLY A 363 18.38 -19.52 7.06
C GLY A 363 18.43 -21.04 7.02
N LEU A 364 18.49 -21.65 8.19
CA LEU A 364 18.42 -23.11 8.30
C LEU A 364 16.98 -23.56 8.25
N LYS A 365 16.74 -24.75 7.73
CA LYS A 365 15.44 -25.41 7.86
C LYS A 365 15.25 -25.82 9.32
N ILE A 366 14.16 -25.33 9.93
CA ILE A 366 13.82 -25.49 11.35
C ILE A 366 12.56 -26.32 11.55
N GLY A 367 12.24 -26.63 12.80
CA GLY A 367 11.10 -27.49 13.12
C GLY A 367 9.78 -26.75 13.10
N PRO A 368 8.65 -27.46 13.11
CA PRO A 368 7.33 -26.90 12.82
C PRO A 368 6.83 -25.86 13.83
N THR A 369 7.48 -25.67 14.96
CA THR A 369 7.08 -24.68 16.00
C THR A 369 8.25 -23.78 16.44
N GLU A 370 9.40 -23.91 15.83
CA GLU A 370 10.54 -23.00 16.05
C GLU A 370 10.29 -21.72 15.26
N GLY A 371 10.57 -20.56 15.85
CA GLY A 371 10.24 -19.26 15.29
C GLY A 371 8.90 -18.68 15.78
N ILE A 372 7.96 -19.50 16.19
CA ILE A 372 6.63 -19.06 16.66
C ILE A 372 6.69 -18.70 18.14
N ASP A 373 6.37 -17.45 18.50
CA ASP A 373 6.41 -16.92 19.87
C ASP A 373 5.16 -17.26 20.68
N ASP A 374 3.95 -17.09 20.12
CA ASP A 374 2.69 -17.54 20.71
C ASP A 374 1.93 -18.47 19.78
N LEU A 375 2.16 -19.76 19.96
CA LEU A 375 1.55 -20.81 19.14
C LEU A 375 0.01 -20.77 19.12
N ASN A 376 -0.66 -20.29 20.17
CA ASN A 376 -2.12 -20.23 20.14
C ASN A 376 -2.64 -19.06 19.32
N LYS A 377 -1.97 -17.89 19.39
CA LYS A 377 -2.28 -16.77 18.51
C LYS A 377 -2.05 -17.17 17.06
N PHE A 378 -0.88 -17.72 16.75
CA PHE A 378 -0.48 -18.16 15.42
C PHE A 378 -1.52 -19.12 14.79
N LEU A 379 -1.87 -20.20 15.50
CA LEU A 379 -2.87 -21.16 15.00
C LEU A 379 -4.26 -20.53 14.79
N ASN A 380 -4.62 -19.53 15.62
CA ASN A 380 -5.89 -18.82 15.46
C ASN A 380 -5.86 -17.85 14.28
N TYR A 381 -4.79 -17.08 14.11
CA TYR A 381 -4.64 -16.08 13.08
C TYR A 381 -4.63 -16.72 11.70
N TYR A 382 -3.76 -17.71 11.48
CA TYR A 382 -3.66 -18.44 10.21
C TYR A 382 -4.71 -19.54 10.04
N ASN A 383 -5.63 -19.71 11.01
CA ASN A 383 -6.69 -20.73 11.02
C ASN A 383 -6.15 -22.16 10.79
N LEU A 384 -5.06 -22.50 11.48
CA LEU A 384 -4.36 -23.77 11.41
C LEU A 384 -4.63 -24.67 12.62
N GLU A 385 -4.45 -25.98 12.45
CA GLU A 385 -4.31 -26.93 13.55
C GLU A 385 -2.82 -27.28 13.74
N ILE A 386 -2.42 -27.68 14.94
CA ILE A 386 -1.01 -28.04 15.24
C ILE A 386 -0.45 -29.14 14.30
N GLY A 387 -1.32 -29.91 13.68
CA GLY A 387 -0.95 -30.96 12.72
C GLY A 387 -0.69 -30.45 11.30
N ASP A 388 -1.01 -29.21 11.04
CA ASP A 388 -0.81 -28.56 9.73
C ASP A 388 0.57 -27.90 9.65
N LEU A 389 1.21 -27.65 10.81
CA LEU A 389 2.53 -27.05 10.87
C LEU A 389 3.59 -27.96 10.23
N LYS A 390 4.49 -27.35 9.45
CA LYS A 390 5.54 -28.03 8.68
C LYS A 390 6.94 -27.55 9.07
N GLU A 391 7.97 -28.30 8.69
CA GLU A 391 9.36 -27.78 8.72
C GLU A 391 9.45 -26.68 7.68
N HIS A 392 10.01 -25.55 8.07
CA HIS A 392 10.14 -24.33 7.27
C HIS A 392 11.56 -23.76 7.36
N PHE A 393 11.87 -22.72 6.62
CA PHE A 393 13.14 -22.02 6.70
C PHE A 393 13.07 -20.88 7.72
N GLU A 394 14.19 -20.58 8.39
CA GLU A 394 14.31 -19.32 9.12
C GLU A 394 14.07 -18.16 8.14
N GLY A 395 13.17 -17.24 8.45
CA GLY A 395 12.72 -16.16 7.56
C GLY A 395 11.46 -16.49 6.74
N ASP A 396 10.78 -17.58 7.05
CA ASP A 396 9.47 -18.03 6.58
C ASP A 396 8.74 -18.58 7.82
N GLU A 397 8.65 -17.73 8.86
CA GLU A 397 8.11 -18.13 10.15
C GLU A 397 6.60 -18.40 10.11
N ASP A 398 5.87 -17.77 9.19
CA ASP A 398 4.46 -18.01 8.93
C ASP A 398 4.20 -19.30 8.12
N GLN A 399 5.27 -19.92 7.56
CA GLN A 399 5.27 -21.22 6.88
C GLN A 399 4.48 -21.26 5.57
N ASP A 400 4.40 -20.15 4.86
CA ASP A 400 3.58 -20.05 3.66
C ASP A 400 4.39 -20.23 2.35
N TRP A 401 5.73 -20.24 2.40
CA TRP A 401 6.56 -20.62 1.26
C TRP A 401 6.41 -22.11 0.93
N GLU A 402 6.17 -22.42 -0.34
CA GLU A 402 5.94 -23.77 -0.83
C GLU A 402 6.96 -24.18 -1.89
N ASP A 403 7.67 -25.28 -1.61
CA ASP A 403 8.59 -25.91 -2.56
C ASP A 403 7.87 -26.46 -3.79
N GLY A 404 8.52 -26.42 -4.93
CA GLY A 404 8.00 -26.93 -6.18
C GLY A 404 7.99 -28.46 -6.28
N ILE A 405 7.25 -28.98 -7.26
CA ILE A 405 7.16 -30.41 -7.57
C ILE A 405 7.85 -30.68 -8.91
N ASP A 406 9.12 -31.05 -8.87
CA ASP A 406 9.86 -31.56 -10.02
C ASP A 406 9.59 -33.07 -10.18
N LEU A 407 8.73 -33.42 -11.15
CA LEU A 407 8.31 -34.83 -11.39
C LEU A 407 9.40 -35.68 -12.02
N ASN A 408 10.31 -35.07 -12.72
CA ASN A 408 11.33 -35.79 -13.47
C ASN A 408 12.72 -35.76 -12.80
N GLY A 409 12.94 -34.84 -11.82
CA GLY A 409 14.14 -34.71 -11.04
C GLY A 409 15.31 -34.11 -11.81
N ASP A 410 15.03 -33.21 -12.76
CA ASP A 410 16.10 -32.58 -13.57
C ASP A 410 16.45 -31.16 -13.08
N GLY A 411 15.77 -30.64 -12.04
CA GLY A 411 16.01 -29.34 -11.45
C GLY A 411 15.52 -28.18 -12.31
N ILE A 412 14.54 -28.42 -13.18
CA ILE A 412 13.92 -27.40 -14.05
C ILE A 412 12.43 -27.69 -14.12
N TYR A 413 11.61 -26.76 -13.75
CA TYR A 413 10.15 -26.92 -13.84
C TYR A 413 9.66 -26.89 -15.29
N GLN A 414 8.95 -27.92 -15.66
CA GLN A 414 8.30 -28.04 -16.97
C GLN A 414 6.88 -27.45 -16.91
N PRO A 415 6.24 -27.09 -18.04
CA PRO A 415 4.87 -26.55 -18.03
C PRO A 415 3.79 -27.45 -17.43
N ASN A 416 4.11 -28.72 -17.15
CA ASN A 416 3.25 -29.73 -16.52
C ASN A 416 3.66 -30.05 -15.08
N GLU A 417 4.57 -29.29 -14.51
CA GLU A 417 5.04 -29.37 -13.14
C GLU A 417 4.58 -28.13 -12.37
N ASP A 418 4.54 -28.23 -11.06
CA ASP A 418 4.14 -27.16 -10.19
C ASP A 418 5.41 -26.53 -9.57
N PRO A 419 5.75 -25.29 -9.89
CA PRO A 419 6.94 -24.67 -9.33
C PRO A 419 6.77 -24.26 -7.85
N GLY A 420 5.55 -24.28 -7.32
CA GLY A 420 5.28 -23.70 -6.02
C GLY A 420 5.69 -22.23 -5.96
N ASN A 421 6.46 -21.86 -4.95
CA ASN A 421 7.10 -20.55 -4.82
C ASN A 421 8.58 -20.56 -5.23
N ASP A 422 9.17 -21.74 -5.50
CA ASP A 422 10.57 -21.95 -5.95
C ASP A 422 10.72 -21.56 -7.44
N VAL A 423 10.67 -20.25 -7.70
CA VAL A 423 10.64 -19.65 -9.05
C VAL A 423 11.89 -18.82 -9.37
N GLY A 424 12.89 -18.86 -8.50
CA GLY A 424 14.19 -18.23 -8.69
C GLY A 424 14.25 -16.74 -8.43
N LEU A 425 15.41 -16.14 -8.73
CA LEU A 425 15.73 -14.75 -8.37
C LEU A 425 14.90 -13.70 -9.11
N ASP A 426 14.26 -14.02 -10.22
CA ASP A 426 13.40 -13.08 -10.94
C ASP A 426 11.92 -13.13 -10.48
N GLY A 427 11.59 -14.09 -9.62
CA GLY A 427 10.25 -14.28 -9.07
C GLY A 427 9.19 -14.71 -10.08
N VAL A 428 9.61 -15.24 -11.25
CA VAL A 428 8.71 -15.52 -12.37
C VAL A 428 8.82 -16.97 -12.80
N GLY A 429 7.86 -17.78 -12.42
CA GLY A 429 7.84 -19.21 -12.72
C GLY A 429 7.28 -19.58 -14.10
N PRO A 430 7.44 -20.86 -14.50
CA PRO A 430 7.09 -21.35 -15.84
C PRO A 430 5.59 -21.30 -16.18
N LEU A 431 4.74 -21.00 -15.23
CA LEU A 431 3.29 -20.85 -15.46
C LEU A 431 2.88 -19.40 -15.75
N GLU A 432 3.79 -18.45 -15.65
CA GLU A 432 3.50 -17.04 -15.81
C GLU A 432 3.70 -16.53 -17.25
N LEU A 433 2.95 -15.47 -17.61
CA LEU A 433 2.92 -14.96 -18.99
C LEU A 433 4.24 -14.35 -19.46
N ASN A 434 5.04 -13.86 -18.54
CA ASN A 434 6.33 -13.19 -18.79
C ASN A 434 7.54 -14.11 -18.57
N TYR A 435 7.33 -15.38 -18.32
CA TYR A 435 8.42 -16.34 -18.15
C TYR A 435 9.32 -16.40 -19.39
N THR A 436 10.61 -16.20 -19.21
CA THR A 436 11.61 -16.16 -20.28
C THR A 436 12.48 -17.41 -20.35
N GLY A 437 12.30 -18.33 -19.43
CA GLY A 437 13.08 -19.55 -19.22
C GLY A 437 13.73 -19.54 -17.84
N PRO A 438 14.21 -20.71 -17.37
CA PRO A 438 14.73 -20.85 -16.00
C PRO A 438 15.89 -19.88 -15.74
N ASP A 439 15.87 -19.28 -14.56
CA ASP A 439 16.93 -18.41 -14.08
C ASP A 439 17.72 -19.03 -12.92
N GLU A 440 18.54 -18.22 -12.23
CA GLU A 440 19.33 -18.69 -11.08
C GLU A 440 18.39 -18.84 -9.88
N GLY A 441 18.40 -20.01 -9.27
CA GLY A 441 17.59 -20.36 -8.09
C GLY A 441 16.42 -21.28 -8.45
N GLU A 442 15.73 -21.05 -9.57
CA GLU A 442 14.55 -21.83 -9.96
C GLU A 442 14.83 -23.34 -9.89
N GLY A 443 14.02 -24.07 -9.13
CA GLY A 443 14.13 -25.53 -8.97
C GLY A 443 15.25 -25.98 -8.04
N ASN A 444 15.71 -25.14 -7.14
CA ASN A 444 16.79 -25.49 -6.21
C ASN A 444 16.27 -26.05 -4.85
N HIS A 445 14.95 -25.99 -4.60
CA HIS A 445 14.27 -26.44 -3.38
C HIS A 445 14.63 -25.66 -2.11
N GLU A 446 15.05 -24.43 -2.26
CA GLU A 446 15.39 -23.50 -1.18
C GLU A 446 14.89 -22.09 -1.55
N PRO A 447 14.35 -21.29 -0.61
CA PRO A 447 13.94 -19.92 -0.92
C PRO A 447 15.15 -19.08 -1.36
N ASP A 448 14.97 -18.31 -2.42
CA ASP A 448 16.03 -17.45 -2.95
C ASP A 448 15.94 -16.04 -2.39
N TYR A 449 17.08 -15.45 -2.10
CA TYR A 449 17.17 -14.15 -1.47
C TYR A 449 18.18 -13.23 -2.16
N VAL A 450 17.73 -12.00 -2.42
CA VAL A 450 18.59 -10.87 -2.80
C VAL A 450 18.15 -9.64 -2.01
N GLU A 451 19.03 -9.12 -1.17
CA GLU A 451 18.76 -7.96 -0.31
C GLU A 451 18.03 -6.82 -1.07
N SER A 452 16.93 -6.33 -0.51
CA SER A 452 16.10 -5.25 -1.03
C SER A 452 15.48 -5.53 -2.42
N LYS A 453 15.32 -6.79 -2.80
CA LYS A 453 14.60 -7.20 -4.00
C LYS A 453 13.51 -8.21 -3.64
N GLY A 454 12.39 -8.12 -4.36
CA GLY A 454 11.44 -9.23 -4.38
C GLY A 454 12.04 -10.37 -5.19
N CYS A 455 12.24 -11.50 -4.57
CA CYS A 455 12.67 -12.72 -5.23
C CYS A 455 11.48 -13.62 -5.44
N GLU A 456 11.24 -14.53 -4.53
CA GLU A 456 10.14 -15.48 -4.66
C GLU A 456 8.87 -15.01 -3.99
N PRO A 457 7.69 -15.40 -4.48
CA PRO A 457 6.42 -15.17 -3.79
C PRO A 457 6.46 -15.83 -2.40
N ASN A 458 5.83 -15.17 -1.42
CA ASN A 458 5.78 -15.63 -0.04
C ASN A 458 7.19 -15.85 0.56
N PHE A 459 8.14 -14.96 0.19
CA PHE A 459 9.45 -14.87 0.78
C PHE A 459 10.12 -13.51 0.49
N ALA A 460 10.99 -13.05 1.37
CA ALA A 460 11.71 -11.77 1.27
C ALA A 460 10.78 -10.55 1.18
N VAL A 461 11.05 -9.58 0.29
CA VAL A 461 10.26 -8.35 0.21
C VAL A 461 8.86 -8.53 -0.40
N THR A 462 8.61 -9.66 -1.05
CA THR A 462 7.30 -9.99 -1.63
C THR A 462 6.34 -10.57 -0.59
N ASP A 463 6.87 -11.06 0.49
CA ASP A 463 6.11 -11.61 1.60
C ASP A 463 5.60 -10.50 2.52
N VAL A 464 4.31 -10.25 2.45
CA VAL A 464 3.65 -9.21 3.26
C VAL A 464 3.30 -9.74 4.65
N THR A 465 3.07 -11.04 4.75
CA THR A 465 2.68 -11.72 5.99
C THR A 465 3.84 -11.87 6.97
N GLU A 466 5.08 -11.79 6.49
CA GLU A 466 6.30 -11.68 7.30
C GLU A 466 6.62 -10.22 7.70
N SER A 467 5.64 -9.43 8.08
CA SER A 467 5.85 -8.03 8.47
C SER A 467 5.02 -7.69 9.69
N ASP A 468 5.67 -7.46 10.81
CA ASP A 468 5.06 -7.03 12.08
C ASP A 468 4.32 -5.69 11.93
N MET A 469 3.17 -5.74 11.24
CA MET A 469 2.42 -4.59 10.79
C MET A 469 1.73 -3.87 11.94
N ILE A 470 1.89 -2.54 12.01
CA ILE A 470 1.23 -1.75 13.06
C ILE A 470 -0.26 -1.49 12.80
N GLY A 471 -0.79 -1.85 11.64
CA GLY A 471 -2.19 -1.64 11.28
C GLY A 471 -2.61 -0.16 11.31
N LEU A 472 -3.90 0.09 11.47
CA LEU A 472 -4.44 1.42 11.73
C LEU A 472 -4.37 1.73 13.23
N THR A 473 -3.61 2.76 13.58
CA THR A 473 -3.42 3.17 14.99
C THR A 473 -4.34 4.33 15.40
N SER A 474 -4.86 5.08 14.44
CA SER A 474 -5.80 6.17 14.72
C SER A 474 -6.94 6.21 13.72
N PHE A 475 -8.13 6.50 14.21
CA PHE A 475 -9.31 6.75 13.39
C PHE A 475 -10.21 7.79 14.05
N GLN A 476 -10.59 8.82 13.28
CA GLN A 476 -11.43 9.91 13.75
C GLN A 476 -12.55 10.19 12.76
N LEU A 477 -13.75 10.43 13.28
CA LEU A 477 -14.91 10.88 12.52
C LEU A 477 -15.35 12.25 13.00
N PHE A 478 -15.52 13.19 12.09
CA PHE A 478 -16.05 14.51 12.41
C PHE A 478 -16.73 15.16 11.19
N PRO A 479 -17.67 16.13 11.41
CA PRO A 479 -18.28 16.86 10.32
C PRO A 479 -17.26 17.75 9.62
N ILE A 480 -17.35 17.86 8.29
CA ILE A 480 -16.57 18.82 7.53
C ILE A 480 -16.89 20.26 7.96
N PHE A 481 -15.92 21.16 7.88
CA PHE A 481 -16.12 22.56 8.22
C PHE A 481 -16.60 23.37 7.02
N ASP A 482 -17.72 24.07 7.18
CA ASP A 482 -18.25 24.99 6.16
C ASP A 482 -17.48 26.33 6.08
N GLN A 483 -16.60 26.60 7.06
CA GLN A 483 -15.91 27.87 7.17
C GLN A 483 -14.51 27.81 6.57
N HIS A 484 -14.26 28.61 5.53
CA HIS A 484 -12.95 28.75 4.89
C HIS A 484 -12.39 30.18 5.05
N PRO A 485 -11.13 30.37 5.49
CA PRO A 485 -10.25 29.34 6.08
C PRO A 485 -10.82 28.79 7.39
N ALA A 486 -10.52 27.53 7.68
CA ALA A 486 -10.92 26.89 8.93
C ALA A 486 -10.35 27.65 10.14
N PRO A 487 -11.08 27.72 11.27
CA PRO A 487 -10.58 28.36 12.49
C PRO A 487 -9.27 27.73 12.98
N ALA A 488 -8.40 28.54 13.56
CA ALA A 488 -7.19 28.02 14.19
C ALA A 488 -7.53 27.02 15.29
N GLY A 489 -6.85 25.86 15.26
CA GLY A 489 -7.11 24.74 16.18
C GLY A 489 -8.23 23.80 15.73
N SER A 490 -8.80 23.98 14.54
CA SER A 490 -9.69 23.02 13.90
C SER A 490 -8.88 21.86 13.30
N PRO A 491 -9.46 20.65 13.18
CA PRO A 491 -8.88 19.55 12.38
C PRO A 491 -8.94 19.92 10.89
N TRP A 492 -7.88 20.54 10.40
CA TRP A 492 -7.72 20.99 9.03
C TRP A 492 -6.24 21.08 8.64
N PHE A 493 -5.91 20.94 7.37
CA PHE A 493 -4.54 20.81 6.85
C PHE A 493 -3.58 21.93 7.25
N ARG A 494 -4.07 23.13 7.53
CA ARG A 494 -3.26 24.27 8.00
C ARG A 494 -2.94 24.27 9.50
N ASN A 495 -3.42 23.27 10.21
CA ASN A 495 -3.25 23.14 11.65
C ASN A 495 -2.41 21.90 11.98
N ASP A 496 -1.16 21.87 11.52
CA ASP A 496 -0.25 20.73 11.64
C ASP A 496 -0.21 20.11 13.05
N ASP A 497 -0.21 20.92 14.10
CA ASP A 497 -0.20 20.40 15.47
C ASP A 497 -1.48 19.63 15.79
N VAL A 498 -2.65 20.14 15.37
CA VAL A 498 -3.94 19.47 15.61
C VAL A 498 -4.04 18.19 14.76
N MET A 499 -3.61 18.27 13.52
CA MET A 499 -3.63 17.12 12.62
C MET A 499 -2.65 16.04 13.08
N TRP A 500 -1.46 16.45 13.54
CA TRP A 500 -0.50 15.53 14.11
C TRP A 500 -1.07 14.79 15.33
N ASP A 501 -1.68 15.53 16.27
CA ASP A 501 -2.31 14.93 17.45
C ASP A 501 -3.39 13.90 17.05
N LEU A 502 -4.15 14.17 15.98
CA LEU A 502 -5.22 13.28 15.51
C LEU A 502 -4.69 12.00 14.83
N VAL A 503 -3.58 12.09 14.11
CA VAL A 503 -3.03 10.93 13.35
C VAL A 503 -1.98 10.15 14.13
N SER A 504 -1.44 10.70 15.21
CA SER A 504 -0.38 10.07 16.02
C SER A 504 -0.86 9.55 17.39
N GLU A 505 -2.08 9.90 17.81
CA GLU A 505 -2.66 9.36 19.03
C GLU A 505 -3.29 7.99 18.74
N ASP A 506 -3.00 7.03 19.57
CA ASP A 506 -3.69 5.72 19.63
C ASP A 506 -5.14 5.96 20.11
N SER A 507 -6.00 6.35 19.19
CA SER A 507 -7.36 6.79 19.49
C SER A 507 -8.32 6.44 18.35
N LEU A 508 -9.24 5.54 18.63
CA LEU A 508 -10.25 5.10 17.67
C LEU A 508 -11.62 5.66 18.04
N THR A 509 -12.16 6.52 17.17
CA THR A 509 -13.56 6.97 17.25
C THR A 509 -14.39 6.11 16.29
N GLU A 510 -14.83 4.95 16.75
CA GLU A 510 -15.50 3.96 15.91
C GLU A 510 -16.78 4.47 15.23
N TYR A 511 -17.47 5.40 15.83
CA TYR A 511 -18.77 5.87 15.33
C TYR A 511 -19.07 7.32 15.74
N TYR A 512 -19.55 8.10 14.79
CA TYR A 512 -20.06 9.43 15.04
C TYR A 512 -21.61 9.42 15.05
N GLY A 513 -22.18 9.65 16.21
CA GLY A 513 -23.62 9.46 16.45
C GLY A 513 -24.57 10.55 15.89
N THR A 514 -24.05 11.54 15.16
CA THR A 514 -24.84 12.60 14.51
C THR A 514 -24.62 12.52 13.00
N ILE A 515 -25.70 12.41 12.25
CA ILE A 515 -25.66 12.43 10.79
C ILE A 515 -25.15 13.78 10.31
N ALA A 516 -24.19 13.77 9.41
CA ALA A 516 -23.58 14.98 8.87
C ALA A 516 -22.90 14.69 7.53
N ASN A 517 -22.38 15.71 6.87
CA ASN A 517 -21.34 15.55 5.85
C ASN A 517 -20.05 15.20 6.59
N LEU A 518 -19.60 13.94 6.49
CA LEU A 518 -18.56 13.38 7.34
C LEU A 518 -17.21 13.32 6.66
N VAL A 519 -16.19 13.62 7.46
CA VAL A 519 -14.80 13.29 7.18
C VAL A 519 -14.40 12.09 8.00
N GLU A 520 -13.73 11.14 7.35
CA GLU A 520 -12.98 10.07 7.98
C GLU A 520 -11.49 10.40 7.90
N LEU A 521 -10.84 10.48 9.05
CA LEU A 521 -9.40 10.66 9.17
C LEU A 521 -8.82 9.43 9.85
N PHE A 522 -7.94 8.71 9.18
CA PHE A 522 -7.30 7.54 9.75
C PHE A 522 -5.85 7.42 9.34
N ALA A 523 -5.02 6.85 10.21
CA ALA A 523 -3.59 6.73 9.98
C ALA A 523 -2.98 5.52 10.69
N SER A 524 -1.82 5.13 10.17
CA SER A 524 -0.90 4.15 10.72
C SER A 524 0.35 4.88 11.24
N GLY A 525 0.79 4.60 12.44
CA GLY A 525 1.96 5.22 13.06
C GLY A 525 1.71 5.68 14.51
N PRO A 526 2.71 6.35 15.14
CA PRO A 526 3.98 6.77 14.53
C PRO A 526 5.02 5.63 14.43
N PHE A 527 5.75 5.63 13.33
CA PHE A 527 6.87 4.72 13.08
C PHE A 527 8.08 5.52 12.56
N PRO A 528 9.33 5.01 12.66
CA PRO A 528 10.51 5.69 12.13
C PRO A 528 10.69 5.47 10.63
N LEU A 529 10.88 6.56 9.88
CA LEU A 529 11.30 6.53 8.48
C LEU A 529 12.68 7.15 8.35
N TYR A 530 13.72 6.31 8.42
CA TYR A 530 15.10 6.75 8.39
C TYR A 530 15.53 7.24 7.01
N GLN A 531 16.59 8.05 6.97
CA GLN A 531 17.20 8.55 5.74
C GLN A 531 17.46 7.41 4.73
N GLY A 532 17.01 7.58 3.50
CA GLY A 532 17.20 6.62 2.42
C GLY A 532 16.38 5.34 2.54
N LYS A 533 15.37 5.32 3.41
CA LYS A 533 14.46 4.19 3.57
C LYS A 533 13.12 4.46 2.90
N THR A 534 12.48 3.38 2.49
CA THR A 534 11.15 3.33 1.89
C THR A 534 10.27 2.41 2.71
N GLU A 535 9.10 2.88 3.08
CA GLU A 535 8.03 2.07 3.64
C GLU A 535 6.84 2.04 2.67
N ARG A 536 6.08 0.96 2.71
CA ARG A 536 4.87 0.82 1.89
C ARG A 536 3.63 0.96 2.75
N ILE A 537 2.63 1.59 2.15
CA ILE A 537 1.25 1.56 2.61
C ILE A 537 0.37 1.18 1.42
N SER A 538 -0.54 0.25 1.63
CA SER A 538 -1.47 -0.17 0.58
C SER A 538 -2.89 -0.17 1.08
N MET A 539 -3.77 0.34 0.23
CA MET A 539 -5.19 0.55 0.53
C MET A 539 -6.05 -0.04 -0.58
N ALA A 540 -7.21 -0.55 -0.23
CA ALA A 540 -8.25 -0.82 -1.21
C ALA A 540 -9.48 0.05 -0.95
N GLU A 541 -9.94 0.78 -1.98
CA GLU A 541 -11.30 1.33 -2.02
C GLU A 541 -12.23 0.21 -2.46
N ILE A 542 -13.21 -0.15 -1.63
CA ILE A 542 -14.11 -1.29 -1.84
C ILE A 542 -15.58 -0.88 -1.71
N HIS A 543 -16.44 -1.54 -2.49
CA HIS A 543 -17.86 -1.22 -2.52
C HIS A 543 -18.76 -2.45 -2.46
N SER A 544 -19.89 -2.32 -1.78
CA SER A 544 -20.89 -3.38 -1.71
C SER A 544 -22.33 -2.83 -1.57
N TYR A 545 -23.29 -3.73 -1.65
CA TYR A 545 -24.65 -3.50 -1.17
C TYR A 545 -24.90 -4.37 0.05
N ASP A 546 -25.17 -3.73 1.18
CA ASP A 546 -25.54 -4.38 2.42
C ASP A 546 -26.91 -3.87 2.91
N PRO A 547 -27.66 -4.68 3.67
CA PRO A 547 -28.97 -4.26 4.17
C PRO A 547 -28.86 -3.12 5.19
N LEU A 548 -29.61 -2.03 4.98
CA LEU A 548 -29.65 -0.90 5.93
C LEU A 548 -30.05 -1.30 7.35
N GLU A 549 -30.85 -2.36 7.52
CA GLU A 549 -31.22 -2.87 8.84
C GLU A 549 -29.98 -3.30 9.64
N GLY A 550 -28.97 -3.91 8.98
CA GLY A 550 -27.71 -4.28 9.60
C GLY A 550 -26.82 -3.07 9.86
N LEU A 551 -26.67 -2.20 8.87
CA LEU A 551 -25.87 -0.97 8.95
C LEU A 551 -26.36 -0.01 10.03
N ASN A 552 -27.66 0.24 10.09
CA ASN A 552 -28.29 1.12 11.11
C ASN A 552 -28.54 0.40 12.44
N SER A 553 -28.04 -0.83 12.61
CA SER A 553 -28.07 -1.54 13.91
C SER A 553 -26.91 -1.09 14.82
N SER A 554 -26.93 -1.53 16.06
CA SER A 554 -25.84 -1.23 17.02
C SER A 554 -24.49 -1.89 16.67
N SER A 555 -24.48 -2.82 15.73
CA SER A 555 -23.25 -3.47 15.25
C SER A 555 -22.76 -2.92 13.91
N HIS A 556 -23.52 -2.02 13.28
CA HIS A 556 -23.21 -1.43 11.97
C HIS A 556 -22.75 -2.46 10.91
N ALA A 557 -23.40 -3.62 10.91
CA ALA A 557 -22.92 -4.79 10.18
C ALA A 557 -23.05 -4.65 8.67
N ALA A 558 -21.95 -4.92 7.96
CA ALA A 558 -21.82 -4.91 6.50
C ALA A 558 -21.20 -6.22 5.98
N PRO A 559 -21.90 -7.37 6.09
CA PRO A 559 -21.29 -8.68 5.82
C PRO A 559 -20.79 -8.85 4.38
N ALA A 560 -21.41 -8.24 3.37
CA ALA A 560 -20.93 -8.32 2.00
C ALA A 560 -19.63 -7.52 1.82
N LEU A 561 -19.52 -6.36 2.48
CA LEU A 561 -18.30 -5.57 2.48
C LEU A 561 -17.17 -6.32 3.21
N TYR A 562 -17.45 -6.96 4.34
CA TYR A 562 -16.48 -7.74 5.10
C TYR A 562 -15.95 -8.92 4.27
N GLN A 563 -16.84 -9.62 3.57
CA GLN A 563 -16.42 -10.69 2.66
C GLN A 563 -15.53 -10.16 1.53
N LEU A 564 -15.87 -8.99 0.96
CA LEU A 564 -15.06 -8.38 -0.09
C LEU A 564 -13.68 -7.98 0.47
N LYS A 565 -13.62 -7.39 1.68
CA LYS A 565 -12.34 -7.06 2.34
C LYS A 565 -11.47 -8.29 2.50
N SER A 566 -12.01 -9.39 3.00
CA SER A 566 -11.26 -10.64 3.16
C SER A 566 -10.71 -11.16 1.83
N ILE A 567 -11.49 -11.06 0.75
CA ILE A 567 -11.06 -11.49 -0.58
C ILE A 567 -9.94 -10.57 -1.13
N VAL A 568 -10.09 -9.25 -1.00
CA VAL A 568 -9.07 -8.32 -1.51
C VAL A 568 -7.78 -8.39 -0.69
N GLN A 569 -7.86 -8.71 0.60
CA GLN A 569 -6.69 -8.96 1.45
C GLN A 569 -5.90 -10.17 0.92
N ILE A 570 -6.55 -11.31 0.75
CA ILE A 570 -5.91 -12.52 0.21
C ILE A 570 -5.32 -12.28 -1.18
N ILE A 571 -6.03 -11.55 -2.07
CA ILE A 571 -5.50 -11.18 -3.38
C ILE A 571 -4.20 -10.39 -3.23
N TYR A 572 -4.15 -9.46 -2.29
CA TYR A 572 -2.99 -8.63 -2.02
C TYR A 572 -1.82 -9.45 -1.45
N GLU A 573 -2.04 -10.23 -0.39
CA GLU A 573 -1.06 -11.10 0.26
C GLU A 573 -0.47 -12.15 -0.70
N LYS A 574 -1.23 -12.60 -1.66
CA LYS A 574 -0.75 -13.50 -2.73
C LYS A 574 -0.24 -12.72 -3.96
N ASP A 575 0.29 -11.54 -3.76
CA ASP A 575 0.87 -10.66 -4.78
C ASP A 575 -0.03 -10.54 -6.04
N TYR A 576 -1.34 -10.25 -5.81
CA TYR A 576 -2.41 -10.13 -6.82
C TYR A 576 -2.70 -11.43 -7.62
N ARG A 577 -2.37 -12.57 -7.09
CA ARG A 577 -2.77 -13.85 -7.68
C ARG A 577 -4.21 -14.16 -7.32
N PHE A 578 -5.01 -14.38 -8.35
CA PHE A 578 -6.43 -14.70 -8.18
C PHE A 578 -6.64 -16.19 -8.07
N ALA A 579 -7.70 -16.62 -7.37
CA ALA A 579 -8.15 -18.00 -7.38
C ALA A 579 -8.25 -18.53 -8.81
N GLN A 580 -7.59 -19.62 -9.08
CA GLN A 580 -7.54 -20.25 -10.39
C GLN A 580 -8.60 -21.34 -10.50
N PRO A 581 -9.39 -21.39 -11.61
CA PRO A 581 -10.23 -22.53 -11.84
C PRO A 581 -9.36 -23.78 -12.06
N PRO A 582 -9.85 -24.98 -11.73
CA PRO A 582 -9.13 -26.20 -12.01
C PRO A 582 -8.63 -26.27 -13.46
N LYS A 583 -7.39 -26.73 -13.66
CA LYS A 583 -6.76 -26.82 -14.97
C LYS A 583 -7.65 -27.60 -15.92
N THR A 584 -7.89 -27.07 -17.11
CA THR A 584 -8.76 -27.74 -18.09
C THR A 584 -8.11 -29.00 -18.61
N PRO A 585 -8.71 -30.21 -18.41
CA PRO A 585 -8.13 -31.45 -18.90
C PRO A 585 -8.19 -31.53 -20.42
N THR A 586 -7.21 -32.17 -21.03
CA THR A 586 -7.19 -32.45 -22.46
C THR A 586 -8.09 -33.64 -22.77
N LEU A 587 -9.25 -33.38 -23.36
CA LEU A 587 -10.22 -34.42 -23.71
C LEU A 587 -9.94 -35.03 -25.09
N THR A 588 -9.76 -36.32 -25.14
CA THR A 588 -9.68 -37.11 -26.39
C THR A 588 -10.93 -37.98 -26.59
N ALA A 589 -11.56 -37.87 -27.74
CA ALA A 589 -12.73 -38.66 -28.11
C ALA A 589 -12.40 -39.61 -29.26
N SER A 590 -12.54 -40.91 -29.03
CA SER A 590 -12.33 -41.96 -30.04
C SER A 590 -13.65 -42.60 -30.42
N PRO A 591 -14.14 -42.41 -31.65
CA PRO A 591 -15.41 -43.01 -32.08
C PRO A 591 -15.30 -44.52 -32.30
N GLY A 592 -16.35 -45.26 -31.91
CA GLY A 592 -16.53 -46.69 -32.18
C GLY A 592 -17.91 -46.96 -32.78
N ASP A 593 -18.20 -48.22 -33.08
CA ASP A 593 -19.52 -48.61 -33.61
C ASP A 593 -20.58 -48.58 -32.49
N GLY A 594 -21.40 -47.51 -32.51
CA GLY A 594 -22.44 -47.29 -31.51
C GLY A 594 -21.97 -46.75 -30.17
N TYR A 595 -20.70 -46.36 -30.04
CA TYR A 595 -20.16 -45.73 -28.82
C TYR A 595 -19.04 -44.73 -29.13
N VAL A 596 -18.75 -43.88 -28.17
CA VAL A 596 -17.56 -43.01 -28.17
C VAL A 596 -16.79 -43.28 -26.88
N MET A 597 -15.49 -43.54 -27.00
CA MET A 597 -14.59 -43.64 -25.87
C MET A 597 -14.03 -42.23 -25.60
N LEU A 598 -14.19 -41.79 -24.38
CA LEU A 598 -13.62 -40.53 -23.90
C LEU A 598 -12.45 -40.83 -22.96
N SER A 599 -11.36 -40.16 -23.14
CA SER A 599 -10.22 -40.17 -22.21
C SER A 599 -9.73 -38.74 -22.02
N TRP A 600 -9.29 -38.41 -20.84
CA TRP A 600 -8.69 -37.14 -20.50
C TRP A 600 -7.45 -37.39 -19.62
N ASP A 601 -6.55 -36.41 -19.59
CA ASP A 601 -5.40 -36.40 -18.68
C ASP A 601 -5.85 -36.12 -17.24
N ASP A 602 -4.91 -36.19 -16.32
CA ASP A 602 -5.12 -35.97 -14.90
C ASP A 602 -4.57 -34.61 -14.41
N ASP A 603 -4.32 -33.67 -15.32
CA ASP A 603 -3.75 -32.35 -15.02
C ASP A 603 -4.62 -31.57 -14.04
N ALA A 604 -5.93 -31.62 -14.17
CA ALA A 604 -6.84 -30.95 -13.23
C ALA A 604 -6.72 -31.50 -11.80
N ASP A 605 -6.43 -32.78 -11.62
CA ASP A 605 -6.25 -33.43 -10.32
C ASP A 605 -4.84 -33.15 -9.73
N LYS A 606 -3.83 -33.13 -10.58
CA LYS A 606 -2.44 -33.03 -10.13
C LYS A 606 -1.91 -31.61 -10.02
N LEU A 607 -2.34 -30.71 -10.90
CA LEU A 607 -1.72 -29.42 -11.10
C LEU A 607 -2.61 -28.24 -10.68
N THR A 608 -3.84 -28.50 -10.21
CA THR A 608 -4.68 -27.44 -9.66
C THR A 608 -4.16 -27.04 -8.30
N ARG A 609 -3.91 -25.74 -8.12
CA ARG A 609 -3.60 -25.12 -6.83
C ARG A 609 -4.45 -23.88 -6.68
N ASP A 610 -5.01 -23.70 -5.51
CA ASP A 610 -5.78 -22.51 -5.20
C ASP A 610 -4.99 -21.64 -4.19
N PRO A 611 -4.50 -20.47 -4.61
CA PRO A 611 -3.78 -19.56 -3.71
C PRO A 611 -4.64 -19.06 -2.55
N PHE A 612 -5.98 -19.05 -2.69
CA PHE A 612 -6.90 -18.69 -1.62
C PHE A 612 -7.00 -19.74 -0.52
N LEU A 613 -6.55 -20.94 -0.78
CA LEU A 613 -6.57 -22.06 0.16
C LEU A 613 -5.15 -22.46 0.59
N GLY A 614 -4.16 -21.59 0.43
CA GLY A 614 -2.76 -21.89 0.76
C GLY A 614 -2.13 -22.89 -0.22
N ASN A 615 -2.33 -22.69 -1.52
CA ASN A 615 -1.83 -23.53 -2.62
C ASN A 615 -2.19 -25.00 -2.53
N ILE A 616 -3.23 -25.37 -1.81
CA ILE A 616 -3.69 -26.75 -1.74
C ILE A 616 -4.48 -27.16 -2.99
N ASN A 617 -4.45 -28.45 -3.27
CA ASN A 617 -5.27 -29.02 -4.33
C ASN A 617 -6.70 -29.29 -3.83
N ASP A 618 -7.65 -28.45 -4.21
CA ASP A 618 -9.07 -28.56 -3.88
C ASP A 618 -9.90 -29.27 -4.95
N PHE A 619 -9.27 -29.87 -5.95
CA PHE A 619 -9.96 -30.51 -7.05
C PHE A 619 -10.83 -31.69 -6.58
N GLU A 620 -12.16 -31.57 -6.69
CA GLU A 620 -13.12 -32.56 -6.20
C GLU A 620 -13.52 -33.61 -7.27
N GLY A 621 -13.26 -33.38 -8.57
CA GLY A 621 -13.57 -34.34 -9.62
C GLY A 621 -14.17 -33.75 -10.89
N TYR A 622 -14.49 -34.67 -11.83
CA TYR A 622 -15.03 -34.32 -13.13
C TYR A 622 -16.55 -34.50 -13.19
N LYS A 623 -17.23 -33.56 -13.87
CA LYS A 623 -18.62 -33.72 -14.29
C LYS A 623 -18.68 -33.91 -15.81
N LEU A 624 -19.30 -34.99 -16.28
CA LEU A 624 -19.49 -35.26 -17.69
C LEU A 624 -20.91 -34.87 -18.11
N PHE A 625 -21.01 -33.94 -19.05
CA PHE A 625 -22.28 -33.55 -19.65
C PHE A 625 -22.42 -34.11 -21.07
N ARG A 626 -23.63 -34.41 -21.45
CA ARG A 626 -23.99 -34.82 -22.80
C ARG A 626 -25.19 -34.01 -23.29
N SER A 627 -25.07 -33.44 -24.48
CA SER A 627 -26.15 -32.68 -25.11
C SER A 627 -26.39 -33.15 -26.53
N THR A 628 -27.59 -32.97 -27.04
CA THR A 628 -27.95 -33.10 -28.44
C THR A 628 -27.79 -31.80 -29.21
N ASP A 629 -27.69 -30.69 -28.48
CA ASP A 629 -27.43 -29.36 -29.02
C ASP A 629 -25.95 -28.96 -28.83
N LYS A 630 -25.35 -28.37 -29.86
CA LYS A 630 -23.94 -27.91 -29.84
C LYS A 630 -23.65 -26.81 -28.84
N TYR A 631 -24.66 -26.13 -28.36
CA TYR A 631 -24.56 -25.05 -27.34
C TYR A 631 -24.87 -25.55 -25.93
N PHE A 632 -25.12 -26.84 -25.76
CA PHE A 632 -25.48 -27.45 -24.48
C PHE A 632 -26.71 -26.82 -23.80
N SER A 633 -27.66 -26.32 -24.58
CA SER A 633 -28.89 -25.71 -24.05
C SER A 633 -29.86 -26.73 -23.44
N ASP A 634 -29.66 -28.02 -23.69
CA ASP A 634 -30.44 -29.17 -23.21
C ASP A 634 -29.67 -30.07 -22.21
N ALA A 635 -28.51 -29.62 -21.68
CA ALA A 635 -27.66 -30.38 -20.76
C ALA A 635 -27.99 -30.17 -19.29
#